data_9a4d46ec559ef147930353c8c24364cb
#
_entry.id   9a4d46ec559ef147930353c8c24364cb
#
_cell.length_a   1.000
_cell.length_b   1.000
_cell.length_c   1.000
_cell.angle_alpha   90.00
_cell.angle_beta   90.00
_cell.angle_gamma   90.00
#
_symmetry.space_group_name_H-M   'P 1'
#
loop_
_entity.id
_entity.type
_entity.pdbx_description
1 polymer ?
#
loop_
_entity_poly.entity_id
_entity_poly.type
_entity_poly.pdbx_seq_one_letter_code
_entity_poly.pdbx_strand_id
1 'polypeptide(L)'
;MAGRRPGSSIRAVKWLKQVVGTDRMDNHGAYRVVGAWTAGVFGITALGMLPLFVYHLDLSKLTFSSSVPLVAGLGIELTAYAPALAAIIVVALFRERHGIRRLLRPVLKWRVGITWFLVAAFGSTLVFIAADATRALLHTSVPNPWFRFPGLASMGFLVGALLAGAFGEEVGWRGLGQARLQTRVGALFAATIVGVVWTVWHLWPVVAPGGLDETTWTDAGLTLVRLAALSILFAWLYNSTGGSLLIVMIAHAGYDMGVNLVPGANGNHADPVLVVLLAVAALVVAAIMRPSLGYAPAPGGRSAS
;
A
#
# COMPACT_ATOMS: atom_id res chain seq x y z
N MET A 1 10.70 31.96 -23.37
CA MET A 1 11.28 30.68 -23.82
C MET A 1 12.18 30.15 -22.71
N ALA A 2 11.67 29.23 -21.86
CA ALA A 2 12.45 28.66 -20.77
C ALA A 2 12.92 27.25 -21.19
N GLY A 3 14.26 27.13 -21.36
CA GLY A 3 14.91 25.90 -21.81
C GLY A 3 14.75 24.77 -20.78
N ARG A 4 14.16 23.66 -21.20
CA ARG A 4 14.12 22.40 -20.42
C ARG A 4 15.57 21.90 -20.27
N ARG A 5 16.03 21.74 -19.04
CA ARG A 5 17.34 21.15 -18.73
C ARG A 5 17.32 19.64 -19.05
N PRO A 6 18.17 19.12 -19.97
CA PRO A 6 18.16 17.70 -20.39
C PRO A 6 18.65 16.70 -19.35
N GLY A 7 19.09 17.15 -18.18
CA GLY A 7 19.78 16.28 -17.20
C GLY A 7 18.88 15.43 -16.30
N SER A 8 17.57 15.69 -16.22
CA SER A 8 16.66 14.95 -15.33
C SER A 8 16.19 13.63 -15.93
N SER A 9 15.97 13.57 -17.23
CA SER A 9 15.51 12.36 -17.93
C SER A 9 16.57 11.26 -17.97
N ILE A 10 17.83 11.61 -18.17
CA ILE A 10 18.95 10.66 -18.26
C ILE A 10 19.23 10.00 -16.89
N ARG A 11 19.07 10.73 -15.79
CA ARG A 11 19.23 10.19 -14.43
C ARG A 11 18.09 9.25 -14.06
N ALA A 12 16.86 9.57 -14.41
CA ALA A 12 15.69 8.70 -14.20
C ALA A 12 15.82 7.38 -14.97
N VAL A 13 16.28 7.44 -16.22
CA VAL A 13 16.53 6.27 -17.07
C VAL A 13 17.65 5.36 -16.54
N LYS A 14 18.77 5.93 -16.07
CA LYS A 14 19.85 5.16 -15.44
C LYS A 14 19.39 4.47 -14.16
N TRP A 15 18.56 5.13 -13.37
CA TRP A 15 18.02 4.58 -12.13
C TRP A 15 17.05 3.43 -12.40
N LEU A 16 16.12 3.59 -13.38
CA LEU A 16 15.19 2.52 -13.79
C LEU A 16 15.92 1.25 -14.26
N LYS A 17 16.99 1.40 -15.07
CA LYS A 17 17.84 0.25 -15.44
C LYS A 17 18.50 -0.43 -14.25
N GLN A 18 18.80 0.30 -13.19
CA GLN A 18 19.43 -0.21 -11.99
C GLN A 18 18.45 -0.87 -11.03
N VAL A 19 17.18 -0.43 -11.00
CA VAL A 19 16.12 -0.99 -10.13
C VAL A 19 15.47 -2.21 -10.77
N VAL A 20 15.21 -2.17 -12.08
CA VAL A 20 14.52 -3.27 -12.79
C VAL A 20 15.47 -4.42 -13.15
N GLY A 21 16.79 -4.20 -13.09
CA GLY A 21 17.81 -5.21 -13.44
C GLY A 21 17.73 -5.60 -14.93
N THR A 22 18.80 -5.39 -15.67
CA THR A 22 18.89 -5.80 -17.08
C THR A 22 19.16 -7.29 -17.29
N ASP A 23 19.14 -8.11 -16.23
CA ASP A 23 19.02 -9.55 -16.42
C ASP A 23 17.62 -9.79 -16.98
N ARG A 24 17.53 -10.05 -18.27
CA ARG A 24 16.30 -10.39 -18.98
C ARG A 24 15.70 -11.65 -18.33
N MET A 25 14.94 -11.48 -17.23
CA MET A 25 14.00 -12.51 -16.90
C MET A 25 13.01 -12.55 -18.05
N ASP A 26 12.81 -13.72 -18.63
CA ASP A 26 11.73 -13.96 -19.60
C ASP A 26 10.38 -13.66 -18.94
N ASN A 27 9.31 -13.60 -19.72
CA ASN A 27 7.97 -13.35 -19.18
C ASN A 27 7.60 -14.38 -18.10
N HIS A 28 7.98 -15.65 -18.28
CA HIS A 28 7.73 -16.73 -17.34
C HIS A 28 8.44 -16.49 -15.99
N GLY A 29 9.66 -15.99 -15.99
CA GLY A 29 10.42 -15.69 -14.78
C GLY A 29 9.75 -14.62 -13.90
N ALA A 30 9.22 -13.54 -14.50
CA ALA A 30 8.55 -12.47 -13.75
C ALA A 30 7.26 -12.99 -13.07
N TYR A 31 6.43 -13.75 -13.79
CA TYR A 31 5.20 -14.32 -13.21
C TYR A 31 5.49 -15.36 -12.14
N ARG A 32 6.53 -16.19 -12.31
CA ARG A 32 6.97 -17.16 -11.28
C ARG A 32 7.40 -16.46 -10.00
N VAL A 33 8.17 -15.36 -10.09
CA VAL A 33 8.59 -14.57 -8.93
C VAL A 33 7.39 -13.96 -8.22
N VAL A 34 6.45 -13.35 -8.96
CA VAL A 34 5.23 -12.76 -8.38
C VAL A 34 4.34 -13.84 -7.77
N GLY A 35 4.14 -14.98 -8.44
CA GLY A 35 3.36 -16.10 -7.91
C GLY A 35 3.96 -16.69 -6.63
N ALA A 36 5.28 -16.90 -6.60
CA ALA A 36 5.99 -17.39 -5.41
C ALA A 36 5.90 -16.37 -4.26
N TRP A 37 6.02 -15.07 -4.56
CA TRP A 37 5.84 -14.00 -3.58
C TRP A 37 4.42 -13.99 -3.02
N THR A 38 3.40 -14.02 -3.86
CA THR A 38 2.00 -14.08 -3.43
C THR A 38 1.73 -15.28 -2.53
N ALA A 39 2.18 -16.47 -2.93
CA ALA A 39 2.08 -17.69 -2.11
C ALA A 39 2.81 -17.53 -0.76
N GLY A 40 3.99 -16.91 -0.77
CA GLY A 40 4.77 -16.59 0.43
C GLY A 40 4.03 -15.61 1.36
N VAL A 41 3.39 -14.58 0.83
CA VAL A 41 2.57 -13.63 1.61
C VAL A 41 1.49 -14.38 2.37
N PHE A 42 0.67 -15.17 1.68
CA PHE A 42 -0.42 -15.92 2.33
C PHE A 42 0.09 -17.01 3.28
N GLY A 43 1.19 -17.69 2.94
CA GLY A 43 1.81 -18.69 3.81
C GLY A 43 2.35 -18.09 5.11
N ILE A 44 3.06 -16.96 5.05
CA ILE A 44 3.57 -16.27 6.24
C ILE A 44 2.40 -15.73 7.07
N THR A 45 1.38 -15.16 6.43
CA THR A 45 0.16 -14.69 7.12
C THR A 45 -0.53 -15.83 7.85
N ALA A 46 -0.73 -16.97 7.21
CA ALA A 46 -1.34 -18.14 7.84
C ALA A 46 -0.54 -18.63 9.05
N LEU A 47 0.80 -18.65 8.96
CA LEU A 47 1.67 -18.98 10.10
C LEU A 47 1.53 -17.96 11.25
N GLY A 48 1.47 -16.66 10.92
CA GLY A 48 1.29 -15.58 11.90
C GLY A 48 -0.07 -15.63 12.60
N MET A 49 -1.10 -16.16 11.95
CA MET A 49 -2.43 -16.31 12.53
C MET A 49 -2.55 -17.51 13.48
N LEU A 50 -1.69 -18.55 13.37
CA LEU A 50 -1.80 -19.75 14.21
C LEU A 50 -1.91 -19.45 15.71
N PRO A 51 -1.10 -18.55 16.30
CA PRO A 51 -1.24 -18.21 17.71
C PRO A 51 -2.61 -17.64 18.10
N LEU A 52 -3.28 -16.89 17.19
CA LEU A 52 -4.60 -16.34 17.46
C LEU A 52 -5.64 -17.44 17.70
N PHE A 53 -5.56 -18.51 16.89
CA PHE A 53 -6.43 -19.68 17.07
C PHE A 53 -6.06 -20.49 18.32
N VAL A 54 -4.77 -20.68 18.59
CA VAL A 54 -4.31 -21.43 19.79
C VAL A 54 -4.73 -20.75 21.09
N TYR A 55 -4.66 -19.42 21.14
CA TYR A 55 -5.04 -18.62 22.32
C TYR A 55 -6.49 -18.14 22.28
N HIS A 56 -7.28 -18.49 21.26
CA HIS A 56 -8.68 -18.06 21.07
C HIS A 56 -8.84 -16.53 21.17
N LEU A 57 -7.91 -15.78 20.59
CA LEU A 57 -7.89 -14.32 20.66
C LEU A 57 -8.81 -13.71 19.62
N ASP A 58 -9.86 -13.06 20.08
CA ASP A 58 -10.79 -12.29 19.27
C ASP A 58 -10.20 -10.90 19.00
N LEU A 59 -9.77 -10.66 17.75
CA LEU A 59 -9.14 -9.41 17.35
C LEU A 59 -10.08 -8.21 17.48
N SER A 60 -11.40 -8.40 17.34
CA SER A 60 -12.39 -7.32 17.44
C SER A 60 -12.44 -6.70 18.84
N LYS A 61 -12.03 -7.47 19.85
CA LYS A 61 -11.99 -7.07 21.26
C LYS A 61 -10.62 -6.58 21.72
N LEU A 62 -9.58 -6.67 20.89
CA LEU A 62 -8.26 -6.22 21.25
C LEU A 62 -8.13 -4.70 21.12
N THR A 63 -7.50 -4.09 22.11
CA THR A 63 -7.13 -2.69 22.14
C THR A 63 -5.61 -2.57 22.31
N PHE A 64 -5.03 -1.40 22.10
CA PHE A 64 -3.60 -1.15 22.36
C PHE A 64 -3.18 -1.40 23.83
N SER A 65 -4.15 -1.38 24.75
CA SER A 65 -3.93 -1.69 26.17
C SER A 65 -4.18 -3.15 26.53
N SER A 66 -4.65 -3.97 25.60
CA SER A 66 -4.92 -5.39 25.85
C SER A 66 -3.62 -6.15 26.08
N SER A 67 -3.56 -6.93 27.15
CA SER A 67 -2.46 -7.88 27.37
C SER A 67 -2.67 -9.10 26.49
N VAL A 68 -1.79 -9.28 25.50
CA VAL A 68 -1.78 -10.47 24.64
C VAL A 68 -0.52 -11.30 24.89
N PRO A 69 -0.58 -12.63 24.79
CA PRO A 69 0.61 -13.47 24.86
C PRO A 69 1.65 -13.01 23.82
N LEU A 70 2.93 -12.97 24.22
CA LEU A 70 4.03 -12.52 23.34
C LEU A 70 4.01 -13.22 21.97
N VAL A 71 3.77 -14.54 21.97
CA VAL A 71 3.72 -15.33 20.72
C VAL A 71 2.58 -14.88 19.81
N ALA A 72 1.44 -14.49 20.36
CA ALA A 72 0.32 -13.96 19.58
C ALA A 72 0.62 -12.56 19.04
N GLY A 73 1.24 -11.69 19.84
CA GLY A 73 1.71 -10.38 19.39
C GLY A 73 2.73 -10.51 18.24
N LEU A 74 3.72 -11.38 18.37
CA LEU A 74 4.67 -11.70 17.29
C LEU A 74 3.98 -12.29 16.06
N GLY A 75 2.91 -13.07 16.24
CA GLY A 75 2.09 -13.57 15.14
C GLY A 75 1.40 -12.45 14.37
N ILE A 76 0.80 -11.48 15.05
CA ILE A 76 0.18 -10.30 14.43
C ILE A 76 1.23 -9.49 13.64
N GLU A 77 2.39 -9.22 14.24
CA GLU A 77 3.48 -8.54 13.54
C GLU A 77 3.96 -9.34 12.32
N LEU A 78 4.05 -10.66 12.42
CA LEU A 78 4.43 -11.52 11.30
C LEU A 78 3.42 -11.41 10.15
N THR A 79 2.11 -11.30 10.42
CA THR A 79 1.11 -11.05 9.39
C THR A 79 1.30 -9.67 8.74
N ALA A 80 1.50 -8.62 9.54
CA ALA A 80 1.69 -7.26 9.04
C ALA A 80 2.93 -7.13 8.14
N TYR A 81 4.01 -7.86 8.45
CA TYR A 81 5.24 -7.83 7.66
C TYR A 81 5.30 -8.92 6.57
N ALA A 82 4.28 -9.74 6.41
CA ALA A 82 4.29 -10.85 5.45
C ALA A 82 4.62 -10.41 4.01
N PRO A 83 4.11 -9.28 3.46
CA PRO A 83 4.45 -8.85 2.11
C PRO A 83 5.93 -8.54 1.91
N ALA A 84 6.56 -7.84 2.87
CA ALA A 84 8.00 -7.52 2.80
C ALA A 84 8.88 -8.76 3.01
N LEU A 85 8.55 -9.59 4.00
CA LEU A 85 9.29 -10.82 4.30
C LEU A 85 9.25 -11.79 3.12
N ALA A 86 8.08 -12.02 2.54
CA ALA A 86 7.92 -12.84 1.34
C ALA A 86 8.75 -12.27 0.17
N ALA A 87 8.77 -10.94 -0.01
CA ALA A 87 9.57 -10.32 -1.07
C ALA A 87 11.07 -10.53 -0.86
N ILE A 88 11.57 -10.36 0.36
CA ILE A 88 12.98 -10.61 0.70
C ILE A 88 13.33 -12.09 0.48
N ILE A 89 12.50 -13.02 0.97
CA ILE A 89 12.72 -14.46 0.82
C ILE A 89 12.75 -14.84 -0.66
N VAL A 90 11.80 -14.38 -1.46
CA VAL A 90 11.71 -14.72 -2.87
C VAL A 90 12.90 -14.20 -3.67
N VAL A 91 13.32 -12.94 -3.49
CA VAL A 91 14.50 -12.43 -4.22
C VAL A 91 15.78 -13.14 -3.80
N ALA A 92 15.86 -13.64 -2.57
CA ALA A 92 16.97 -14.47 -2.09
C ALA A 92 16.93 -15.88 -2.71
N LEU A 93 15.76 -16.56 -2.71
CA LEU A 93 15.58 -17.91 -3.26
C LEU A 93 15.83 -17.96 -4.78
N PHE A 94 15.36 -16.94 -5.51
CA PHE A 94 15.61 -16.81 -6.94
C PHE A 94 17.02 -16.33 -7.27
N ARG A 95 17.89 -16.18 -6.24
CA ARG A 95 19.31 -15.77 -6.35
C ARG A 95 19.51 -14.53 -7.23
N GLU A 96 18.60 -13.56 -7.13
CA GLU A 96 18.72 -12.32 -7.87
C GLU A 96 19.98 -11.54 -7.42
N ARG A 97 20.89 -11.30 -8.36
CA ARG A 97 22.09 -10.53 -8.06
C ARG A 97 21.74 -9.16 -7.46
N HIS A 98 22.20 -8.92 -6.23
CA HIS A 98 21.86 -7.72 -5.45
C HIS A 98 20.34 -7.52 -5.24
N GLY A 99 19.52 -8.58 -5.29
CA GLY A 99 18.05 -8.52 -5.23
C GLY A 99 17.54 -7.76 -4.00
N ILE A 100 18.00 -8.13 -2.79
CA ILE A 100 17.60 -7.47 -1.54
C ILE A 100 17.98 -5.99 -1.56
N ARG A 101 19.19 -5.64 -2.00
CA ARG A 101 19.62 -4.24 -2.08
C ARG A 101 18.76 -3.44 -3.09
N ARG A 102 18.41 -4.04 -4.22
CA ARG A 102 17.53 -3.41 -5.21
C ARG A 102 16.12 -3.21 -4.66
N LEU A 103 15.61 -4.18 -3.91
CA LEU A 103 14.29 -4.14 -3.27
C LEU A 103 14.21 -3.04 -2.21
N LEU A 104 15.24 -2.90 -1.36
CA LEU A 104 15.21 -1.98 -0.21
C LEU A 104 15.73 -0.57 -0.52
N ARG A 105 16.62 -0.41 -1.53
CA ARG A 105 17.17 0.92 -1.89
C ARG A 105 16.13 2.00 -2.16
N PRO A 106 14.96 1.71 -2.80
CA PRO A 106 13.90 2.67 -3.02
C PRO A 106 13.29 3.27 -1.75
N VAL A 107 13.40 2.60 -0.60
CA VAL A 107 12.98 3.13 0.72
C VAL A 107 13.78 4.38 1.09
N LEU A 108 15.05 4.44 0.68
CA LEU A 108 15.95 5.57 0.96
C LEU A 108 15.88 6.67 -0.10
N LYS A 109 14.93 6.60 -1.05
CA LYS A 109 14.80 7.58 -2.11
C LYS A 109 13.96 8.78 -1.65
N TRP A 110 14.62 9.73 -0.99
CA TRP A 110 13.99 10.94 -0.45
C TRP A 110 14.15 12.18 -1.36
N ARG A 111 15.07 12.17 -2.33
CA ARG A 111 15.31 13.30 -3.22
C ARG A 111 14.25 13.41 -4.31
N VAL A 112 13.05 13.78 -3.90
CA VAL A 112 11.88 14.08 -4.73
C VAL A 112 11.38 15.49 -4.39
N GLY A 113 10.52 16.08 -5.22
CA GLY A 113 9.97 17.42 -4.94
C GLY A 113 9.14 17.42 -3.67
N ILE A 114 9.17 18.53 -2.90
CA ILE A 114 8.42 18.69 -1.65
C ILE A 114 6.93 18.45 -1.82
N THR A 115 6.36 18.79 -2.97
CA THR A 115 4.95 18.55 -3.30
C THR A 115 4.55 17.09 -3.11
N TRP A 116 5.44 16.13 -3.44
CA TRP A 116 5.15 14.71 -3.28
C TRP A 116 5.06 14.29 -1.81
N PHE A 117 5.87 14.91 -0.93
CA PHE A 117 5.76 14.70 0.52
C PHE A 117 4.44 15.24 1.06
N LEU A 118 4.01 16.43 0.61
CA LEU A 118 2.75 17.03 1.04
C LEU A 118 1.55 16.21 0.55
N VAL A 119 1.55 15.80 -0.72
CA VAL A 119 0.51 14.93 -1.27
C VAL A 119 0.47 13.58 -0.54
N ALA A 120 1.62 12.98 -0.27
CA ALA A 120 1.68 11.71 0.44
C ALA A 120 1.20 11.84 1.89
N ALA A 121 1.66 12.85 2.63
CA ALA A 121 1.32 12.97 4.04
C ALA A 121 -0.13 13.41 4.30
N PHE A 122 -0.68 14.28 3.44
CA PHE A 122 -1.96 14.94 3.72
C PHE A 122 -3.07 14.61 2.71
N GLY A 123 -2.74 14.03 1.55
CA GLY A 123 -3.72 13.76 0.48
C GLY A 123 -4.88 12.92 0.97
N SER A 124 -4.61 11.85 1.70
CA SER A 124 -5.66 10.99 2.27
C SER A 124 -6.49 11.72 3.32
N THR A 125 -5.86 12.48 4.22
CA THR A 125 -6.58 13.26 5.24
C THR A 125 -7.55 14.25 4.61
N LEU A 126 -7.18 14.89 3.49
CA LEU A 126 -8.08 15.77 2.75
C LEU A 126 -9.28 15.01 2.18
N VAL A 127 -9.10 13.76 1.72
CA VAL A 127 -10.21 12.92 1.25
C VAL A 127 -11.14 12.56 2.42
N PHE A 128 -10.62 12.26 3.61
CA PHE A 128 -11.42 12.01 4.82
C PHE A 128 -12.26 13.25 5.20
N ILE A 129 -11.64 14.42 5.24
CA ILE A 129 -12.34 15.69 5.54
C ILE A 129 -13.41 15.97 4.46
N ALA A 130 -13.12 15.72 3.18
CA ALA A 130 -14.08 15.85 2.11
C ALA A 130 -15.26 14.87 2.27
N ALA A 131 -15.03 13.66 2.77
CA ALA A 131 -16.09 12.71 3.07
C ALA A 131 -17.02 13.23 4.18
N ASP A 132 -16.47 13.79 5.26
CA ASP A 132 -17.26 14.39 6.34
C ASP A 132 -18.02 15.63 5.85
N ALA A 133 -17.39 16.49 5.04
CA ALA A 133 -18.06 17.62 4.41
C ALA A 133 -19.22 17.18 3.51
N THR A 134 -19.03 16.10 2.73
CA THR A 134 -20.09 15.53 1.88
C THR A 134 -21.26 15.02 2.72
N ARG A 135 -20.99 14.32 3.83
CA ARG A 135 -22.04 13.87 4.76
C ARG A 135 -22.82 15.06 5.35
N ALA A 136 -22.11 16.12 5.74
CA ALA A 136 -22.74 17.32 6.27
C ALA A 136 -23.67 17.97 5.21
N LEU A 137 -23.24 18.06 3.96
CA LEU A 137 -24.05 18.57 2.85
C LEU A 137 -25.28 17.71 2.54
N LEU A 138 -25.15 16.39 2.73
CA LEU A 138 -26.25 15.44 2.56
C LEU A 138 -27.13 15.33 3.80
N HIS A 139 -26.94 16.17 4.82
CA HIS A 139 -27.64 16.15 6.10
C HIS A 139 -27.60 14.78 6.81
N THR A 140 -26.56 14.00 6.58
CA THR A 140 -26.30 12.74 7.30
C THR A 140 -25.46 13.01 8.55
N SER A 141 -25.41 12.00 9.45
CA SER A 141 -24.65 12.12 10.70
C SER A 141 -23.17 12.36 10.43
N VAL A 142 -22.62 13.42 11.01
CA VAL A 142 -21.20 13.75 10.97
C VAL A 142 -20.66 13.74 12.38
N PRO A 143 -19.49 13.11 12.62
CA PRO A 143 -18.86 13.12 13.94
C PRO A 143 -18.50 14.54 14.41
N ASN A 144 -18.62 14.77 15.72
CA ASN A 144 -18.17 15.98 16.36
C ASN A 144 -17.21 15.62 17.51
N PRO A 145 -15.95 16.06 17.52
CA PRO A 145 -15.31 16.92 16.49
C PRO A 145 -14.95 16.17 15.21
N TRP A 146 -14.79 16.90 14.10
CA TRP A 146 -14.33 16.35 12.81
C TRP A 146 -12.88 15.88 12.84
N PHE A 147 -12.13 16.33 13.82
CA PHE A 147 -10.72 16.02 13.95
C PHE A 147 -10.35 15.82 15.42
N ARG A 148 -9.59 14.76 15.71
CA ARG A 148 -9.07 14.47 17.05
C ARG A 148 -7.54 14.49 17.02
N PHE A 149 -6.95 15.29 17.89
CA PHE A 149 -5.51 15.31 18.09
C PHE A 149 -5.14 14.54 19.35
N PRO A 150 -4.38 13.42 19.24
CA PRO A 150 -4.11 12.55 20.39
C PRO A 150 -3.02 13.06 21.33
N GLY A 151 -2.48 14.28 21.08
CA GLY A 151 -1.33 14.84 21.80
C GLY A 151 0.01 14.46 21.15
N LEU A 152 1.07 15.26 21.44
CA LEU A 152 2.35 15.15 20.73
C LEU A 152 3.07 13.80 20.95
N ALA A 153 3.07 13.29 22.19
CA ALA A 153 3.73 12.02 22.51
C ALA A 153 3.05 10.83 21.79
N SER A 154 1.71 10.76 21.86
CA SER A 154 0.93 9.73 21.17
C SER A 154 1.03 9.86 19.66
N MET A 155 1.09 11.08 19.12
CA MET A 155 1.30 11.34 17.70
C MET A 155 2.65 10.80 17.23
N GLY A 156 3.74 11.06 17.97
CA GLY A 156 5.07 10.55 17.63
C GLY A 156 5.12 9.02 17.58
N PHE A 157 4.53 8.35 18.56
CA PHE A 157 4.40 6.90 18.59
C PHE A 157 3.58 6.38 17.39
N LEU A 158 2.43 7.00 17.14
CA LEU A 158 1.52 6.60 16.04
C LEU A 158 2.22 6.76 14.68
N VAL A 159 2.91 7.87 14.42
CA VAL A 159 3.69 8.06 13.18
C VAL A 159 4.72 6.97 13.01
N GLY A 160 5.47 6.63 14.07
CA GLY A 160 6.47 5.57 14.04
C GLY A 160 5.86 4.20 13.72
N ALA A 161 4.76 3.85 14.40
CA ALA A 161 4.06 2.57 14.21
C ALA A 161 3.48 2.45 12.79
N LEU A 162 2.82 3.51 12.29
CA LEU A 162 2.22 3.50 10.96
C LEU A 162 3.28 3.45 9.84
N LEU A 163 4.41 4.13 10.00
CA LEU A 163 5.51 4.04 9.04
C LEU A 163 6.16 2.65 9.05
N ALA A 164 6.26 2.00 10.21
CA ALA A 164 6.76 0.64 10.31
C ALA A 164 5.81 -0.37 9.63
N GLY A 165 4.50 -0.25 9.84
CA GLY A 165 3.48 -1.05 9.15
C GLY A 165 3.53 -0.85 7.63
N ALA A 166 3.55 0.40 7.19
CA ALA A 166 3.66 0.74 5.78
C ALA A 166 4.95 0.19 5.12
N PHE A 167 6.08 0.12 5.85
CA PHE A 167 7.28 -0.54 5.37
C PHE A 167 7.05 -2.04 5.14
N GLY A 168 6.43 -2.72 6.11
CA GLY A 168 6.10 -4.14 6.02
C GLY A 168 5.26 -4.50 4.79
N GLU A 169 4.41 -3.58 4.37
CA GLU A 169 3.52 -3.76 3.24
C GLU A 169 4.13 -3.27 1.92
N GLU A 170 4.57 -2.02 1.84
CA GLU A 170 4.92 -1.37 0.57
C GLU A 170 6.19 -1.94 -0.08
N VAL A 171 7.11 -2.51 0.70
CA VAL A 171 8.26 -3.24 0.16
C VAL A 171 7.79 -4.45 -0.68
N GLY A 172 6.72 -5.12 -0.23
CA GLY A 172 6.10 -6.22 -0.98
C GLY A 172 5.23 -5.72 -2.13
N TRP A 173 4.21 -4.90 -1.83
CA TRP A 173 3.19 -4.49 -2.81
C TRP A 173 3.80 -3.68 -3.95
N ARG A 174 4.51 -2.59 -3.67
CA ARG A 174 5.08 -1.70 -4.70
C ARG A 174 6.51 -2.04 -5.04
N GLY A 175 7.31 -2.46 -4.03
CA GLY A 175 8.72 -2.80 -4.24
C GLY A 175 8.93 -4.04 -5.09
N LEU A 176 8.09 -5.07 -4.95
CA LEU A 176 8.17 -6.30 -5.75
C LEU A 176 6.97 -6.45 -6.68
N GLY A 177 5.74 -6.56 -6.15
CA GLY A 177 4.55 -6.90 -6.93
C GLY A 177 4.30 -5.92 -8.07
N GLN A 178 4.04 -4.64 -7.74
CA GLN A 178 3.83 -3.59 -8.73
C GLN A 178 5.03 -3.43 -9.68
N ALA A 179 6.24 -3.35 -9.14
CA ALA A 179 7.44 -3.14 -9.93
C ALA A 179 7.67 -4.22 -10.98
N ARG A 180 7.32 -5.49 -10.69
CA ARG A 180 7.46 -6.62 -11.62
C ARG A 180 6.32 -6.70 -12.61
N LEU A 181 5.08 -6.58 -12.14
CA LEU A 181 3.90 -6.71 -12.99
C LEU A 181 3.80 -5.59 -14.01
N GLN A 182 4.05 -4.32 -13.62
CA GLN A 182 3.88 -3.18 -14.52
C GLN A 182 4.78 -3.21 -15.75
N THR A 183 5.91 -3.93 -15.70
CA THR A 183 6.77 -4.14 -16.86
C THR A 183 6.19 -5.12 -17.88
N ARG A 184 5.13 -5.86 -17.53
CA ARG A 184 4.53 -6.94 -18.31
C ARG A 184 3.13 -6.62 -18.79
N VAL A 185 2.30 -6.08 -17.90
CA VAL A 185 0.87 -5.86 -18.15
C VAL A 185 0.48 -4.38 -18.12
N GLY A 186 1.45 -3.47 -17.99
CA GLY A 186 1.21 -2.04 -17.83
C GLY A 186 0.90 -1.66 -16.37
N ALA A 187 1.07 -0.37 -16.07
CA ALA A 187 1.06 0.08 -14.68
C ALA A 187 -0.34 0.05 -14.04
N LEU A 188 -1.37 0.47 -14.77
CA LEU A 188 -2.75 0.47 -14.27
C LEU A 188 -3.25 -0.95 -13.99
N PHE A 189 -3.05 -1.88 -14.92
CA PHE A 189 -3.49 -3.26 -14.74
C PHE A 189 -2.71 -3.96 -13.63
N ALA A 190 -1.41 -3.70 -13.52
CA ALA A 190 -0.59 -4.18 -12.41
C ALA A 190 -1.08 -3.64 -11.06
N ALA A 191 -1.44 -2.35 -10.98
CA ALA A 191 -1.99 -1.74 -9.77
C ALA A 191 -3.33 -2.38 -9.38
N THR A 192 -4.18 -2.70 -10.35
CA THR A 192 -5.45 -3.39 -10.11
C THR A 192 -5.22 -4.81 -9.58
N ILE A 193 -4.31 -5.60 -10.20
CA ILE A 193 -3.97 -6.94 -9.72
C ILE A 193 -3.44 -6.88 -8.28
N VAL A 194 -2.49 -5.98 -8.01
CA VAL A 194 -1.93 -5.80 -6.65
C VAL A 194 -3.03 -5.39 -5.68
N GLY A 195 -3.95 -4.50 -6.07
CA GLY A 195 -5.09 -4.09 -5.25
C GLY A 195 -6.02 -5.23 -4.89
N VAL A 196 -6.31 -6.13 -5.85
CA VAL A 196 -7.12 -7.34 -5.59
C VAL A 196 -6.41 -8.28 -4.63
N VAL A 197 -5.12 -8.59 -4.86
CA VAL A 197 -4.34 -9.45 -3.97
C VAL A 197 -4.24 -8.83 -2.57
N TRP A 198 -4.04 -7.52 -2.49
CA TRP A 198 -4.01 -6.77 -1.24
C TRP A 198 -5.33 -6.84 -0.49
N THR A 199 -6.47 -6.73 -1.20
CA THR A 199 -7.80 -6.91 -0.62
C THR A 199 -7.99 -8.31 -0.06
N VAL A 200 -7.66 -9.35 -0.84
CA VAL A 200 -7.78 -10.75 -0.37
C VAL A 200 -6.90 -10.98 0.85
N TRP A 201 -5.69 -10.40 0.87
CA TRP A 201 -4.82 -10.49 2.03
C TRP A 201 -5.45 -9.79 3.25
N HIS A 202 -6.08 -8.64 3.10
CA HIS A 202 -6.77 -7.92 4.19
C HIS A 202 -7.98 -8.68 4.77
N LEU A 203 -8.38 -9.81 4.19
CA LEU A 203 -9.40 -10.67 4.79
C LEU A 203 -8.86 -11.55 5.93
N TRP A 204 -7.55 -11.52 6.23
CA TRP A 204 -7.01 -12.31 7.33
C TRP A 204 -7.65 -12.00 8.70
N PRO A 205 -8.01 -10.75 9.06
CA PRO A 205 -8.72 -10.50 10.32
C PRO A 205 -10.13 -11.08 10.30
N VAL A 206 -10.78 -11.16 9.12
CA VAL A 206 -12.12 -11.74 8.98
C VAL A 206 -12.12 -13.24 9.26
N VAL A 207 -11.07 -13.95 8.85
CA VAL A 207 -10.95 -15.40 9.11
C VAL A 207 -10.31 -15.72 10.47
N ALA A 208 -9.78 -14.72 11.18
CA ALA A 208 -9.30 -14.86 12.54
C ALA A 208 -10.48 -15.08 13.52
N PRO A 209 -10.24 -15.61 14.74
CA PRO A 209 -11.31 -15.81 15.71
C PRO A 209 -12.11 -14.53 15.97
N GLY A 210 -13.44 -14.60 15.89
CA GLY A 210 -14.37 -13.49 16.09
C GLY A 210 -14.61 -12.61 14.84
N GLY A 211 -13.78 -12.72 13.77
CA GLY A 211 -13.84 -11.81 12.64
C GLY A 211 -15.02 -12.03 11.68
N LEU A 212 -15.49 -13.26 11.51
CA LEU A 212 -16.59 -13.57 10.59
C LEU A 212 -17.93 -12.98 11.04
N ASP A 213 -18.14 -12.85 12.34
CA ASP A 213 -19.39 -12.34 12.91
C ASP A 213 -19.55 -10.82 12.74
N GLU A 214 -18.44 -10.12 12.48
CA GLU A 214 -18.37 -8.66 12.41
C GLU A 214 -18.34 -8.12 10.95
N THR A 215 -18.24 -8.99 9.93
CA THR A 215 -18.02 -8.55 8.54
C THR A 215 -19.17 -8.93 7.63
N THR A 216 -19.76 -7.94 6.95
CA THR A 216 -20.79 -8.16 5.93
C THR A 216 -20.18 -8.26 4.51
N TRP A 217 -20.95 -8.83 3.56
CA TRP A 217 -20.57 -8.82 2.14
C TRP A 217 -20.44 -7.42 1.56
N THR A 218 -21.23 -6.46 2.08
CA THR A 218 -21.14 -5.04 1.72
C THR A 218 -19.78 -4.47 2.14
N ASP A 219 -19.35 -4.73 3.38
CA ASP A 219 -18.02 -4.29 3.87
C ASP A 219 -16.88 -4.88 3.06
N ALA A 220 -16.98 -6.16 2.71
CA ALA A 220 -15.99 -6.82 1.85
C ALA A 220 -15.93 -6.17 0.45
N GLY A 221 -17.10 -5.87 -0.15
CA GLY A 221 -17.19 -5.19 -1.44
C GLY A 221 -16.63 -3.77 -1.40
N LEU A 222 -16.99 -2.99 -0.39
CA LEU A 222 -16.47 -1.64 -0.19
C LEU A 222 -14.95 -1.65 0.07
N THR A 223 -14.46 -2.63 0.83
CA THR A 223 -13.01 -2.81 1.06
C THR A 223 -12.27 -3.13 -0.24
N LEU A 224 -12.85 -3.96 -1.11
CA LEU A 224 -12.26 -4.23 -2.43
C LEU A 224 -12.12 -2.95 -3.25
N VAL A 225 -13.17 -2.15 -3.37
CA VAL A 225 -13.13 -0.89 -4.12
C VAL A 225 -12.13 0.08 -3.50
N ARG A 226 -12.12 0.21 -2.18
CA ARG A 226 -11.21 1.08 -1.43
C ARG A 226 -9.75 0.72 -1.68
N LEU A 227 -9.37 -0.54 -1.49
CA LEU A 227 -7.98 -0.99 -1.62
C LEU A 227 -7.51 -1.01 -3.08
N ALA A 228 -8.41 -1.29 -4.04
CA ALA A 228 -8.10 -1.15 -5.45
C ALA A 228 -7.84 0.33 -5.82
N ALA A 229 -8.66 1.26 -5.33
CA ALA A 229 -8.46 2.69 -5.52
C ALA A 229 -7.13 3.17 -4.90
N LEU A 230 -6.86 2.81 -3.64
CA LEU A 230 -5.60 3.12 -2.98
C LEU A 230 -4.40 2.51 -3.73
N SER A 231 -4.54 1.29 -4.23
CA SER A 231 -3.47 0.65 -5.00
C SER A 231 -3.13 1.43 -6.27
N ILE A 232 -4.12 1.96 -6.98
CA ILE A 232 -3.93 2.81 -8.17
C ILE A 232 -3.24 4.13 -7.77
N LEU A 233 -3.71 4.80 -6.71
CA LEU A 233 -3.14 6.05 -6.22
C LEU A 233 -1.68 5.86 -5.75
N PHE A 234 -1.39 4.79 -5.04
CA PHE A 234 -0.04 4.48 -4.56
C PHE A 234 0.90 4.07 -5.72
N ALA A 235 0.39 3.35 -6.73
CA ALA A 235 1.15 3.05 -7.94
C ALA A 235 1.48 4.34 -8.72
N TRP A 236 0.54 5.29 -8.79
CA TRP A 236 0.80 6.60 -9.37
C TRP A 236 1.88 7.38 -8.62
N LEU A 237 1.79 7.46 -7.29
CA LEU A 237 2.83 8.10 -6.46
C LEU A 237 4.19 7.43 -6.64
N TYR A 238 4.24 6.09 -6.60
CA TYR A 238 5.45 5.31 -6.84
C TYR A 238 6.10 5.66 -8.18
N ASN A 239 5.34 5.62 -9.26
CA ASN A 239 5.85 5.86 -10.60
C ASN A 239 6.22 7.33 -10.82
N SER A 240 5.39 8.29 -10.38
CA SER A 240 5.62 9.74 -10.54
C SER A 240 6.84 10.23 -9.76
N THR A 241 7.23 9.52 -8.70
CA THR A 241 8.44 9.79 -7.92
C THR A 241 9.64 8.96 -8.38
N GLY A 242 9.50 8.28 -9.54
CA GLY A 242 10.54 7.42 -10.13
C GLY A 242 10.84 6.20 -9.24
N GLY A 243 9.84 5.64 -8.57
CA GLY A 243 9.92 4.46 -7.74
C GLY A 243 10.38 4.72 -6.31
N SER A 244 10.00 5.85 -5.69
CA SER A 244 10.26 6.11 -4.28
C SER A 244 9.29 5.30 -3.41
N LEU A 245 9.78 4.29 -2.71
CA LEU A 245 8.99 3.58 -1.69
C LEU A 245 8.75 4.47 -0.48
N LEU A 246 9.68 5.37 -0.12
CA LEU A 246 9.49 6.30 0.98
C LEU A 246 8.21 7.14 0.81
N ILE A 247 7.97 7.68 -0.38
CA ILE A 247 6.76 8.49 -0.63
C ILE A 247 5.50 7.65 -0.50
N VAL A 248 5.52 6.40 -0.97
CA VAL A 248 4.35 5.51 -0.85
C VAL A 248 4.13 5.09 0.61
N MET A 249 5.19 4.81 1.36
CA MET A 249 5.10 4.52 2.81
C MET A 249 4.50 5.71 3.58
N ILE A 250 4.91 6.94 3.24
CA ILE A 250 4.32 8.15 3.85
C ILE A 250 2.84 8.27 3.45
N ALA A 251 2.47 7.97 2.21
CA ALA A 251 1.08 8.03 1.76
C ALA A 251 0.21 6.96 2.44
N HIS A 252 0.74 5.76 2.63
CA HIS A 252 0.08 4.67 3.34
C HIS A 252 -0.11 5.04 4.83
N ALA A 253 0.98 5.43 5.50
CA ALA A 253 0.91 5.91 6.88
C ALA A 253 0.00 7.14 7.03
N GLY A 254 -0.03 8.03 6.04
CA GLY A 254 -0.94 9.18 5.99
C GLY A 254 -2.40 8.79 5.85
N TYR A 255 -2.69 7.71 5.12
CA TYR A 255 -4.04 7.14 5.06
C TYR A 255 -4.46 6.57 6.42
N ASP A 256 -3.64 5.74 7.03
CA ASP A 256 -3.92 5.14 8.34
C ASP A 256 -3.97 6.21 9.46
N MET A 257 -3.16 7.26 9.33
CA MET A 257 -3.25 8.44 10.20
C MET A 257 -4.62 9.13 10.07
N GLY A 258 -5.13 9.29 8.85
CA GLY A 258 -6.46 9.84 8.60
C GLY A 258 -7.55 9.03 9.31
N VAL A 259 -7.48 7.70 9.29
CA VAL A 259 -8.39 6.81 10.03
C VAL A 259 -8.36 7.09 11.53
N ASN A 260 -7.18 7.42 12.09
CA ASN A 260 -7.04 7.69 13.52
C ASN A 260 -7.41 9.13 13.92
N LEU A 261 -7.22 10.10 13.03
CA LEU A 261 -7.42 11.52 13.32
C LEU A 261 -8.82 12.03 12.97
N VAL A 262 -9.50 11.41 12.00
CA VAL A 262 -10.82 11.81 11.53
C VAL A 262 -11.85 10.81 12.03
N PRO A 263 -12.65 11.13 13.07
CA PRO A 263 -13.54 10.16 13.73
C PRO A 263 -14.61 9.55 12.84
N GLY A 264 -14.96 10.22 11.71
CA GLY A 264 -15.87 9.69 10.71
C GLY A 264 -15.26 8.60 9.82
N ALA A 265 -13.94 8.48 9.83
CA ALA A 265 -13.23 7.43 9.12
C ALA A 265 -13.28 6.13 9.94
N ASN A 266 -14.36 5.39 9.83
CA ASN A 266 -14.52 4.17 10.61
C ASN A 266 -13.57 3.07 10.10
N GLY A 267 -12.58 2.68 10.92
CA GLY A 267 -11.52 1.75 10.51
C GLY A 267 -11.98 0.32 10.23
N ASN A 268 -13.09 -0.11 10.85
CA ASN A 268 -13.57 -1.49 10.75
C ASN A 268 -14.59 -1.70 9.63
N HIS A 269 -15.33 -0.65 9.23
CA HIS A 269 -16.33 -0.72 8.17
C HIS A 269 -15.97 0.27 7.06
N ALA A 270 -16.01 -0.19 5.81
CA ALA A 270 -15.73 0.68 4.69
C ALA A 270 -16.86 1.70 4.54
N ASP A 271 -16.56 2.98 4.76
CA ASP A 271 -17.49 4.07 4.59
C ASP A 271 -17.80 4.30 3.10
N PRO A 272 -19.07 4.20 2.65
CA PRO A 272 -19.43 4.34 1.26
C PRO A 272 -19.02 5.69 0.66
N VAL A 273 -19.17 6.80 1.40
CA VAL A 273 -18.82 8.14 0.91
C VAL A 273 -17.33 8.26 0.68
N LEU A 274 -16.53 7.81 1.65
CA LEU A 274 -15.07 7.78 1.54
C LEU A 274 -14.63 6.89 0.35
N VAL A 275 -15.22 5.71 0.22
CA VAL A 275 -14.89 4.75 -0.86
C VAL A 275 -15.19 5.35 -2.22
N VAL A 276 -16.34 6.03 -2.39
CA VAL A 276 -16.68 6.72 -3.63
C VAL A 276 -15.67 7.83 -3.95
N LEU A 277 -15.29 8.65 -2.97
CA LEU A 277 -14.32 9.73 -3.18
C LEU A 277 -12.93 9.19 -3.55
N LEU A 278 -12.48 8.12 -2.89
CA LEU A 278 -11.22 7.45 -3.25
C LEU A 278 -11.27 6.84 -4.67
N ALA A 279 -12.39 6.20 -5.02
CA ALA A 279 -12.60 5.64 -6.34
C ALA A 279 -12.59 6.74 -7.42
N VAL A 280 -13.29 7.86 -7.17
CA VAL A 280 -13.28 9.03 -8.08
C VAL A 280 -11.85 9.57 -8.22
N ALA A 281 -11.10 9.76 -7.13
CA ALA A 281 -9.72 10.22 -7.17
C ALA A 281 -8.83 9.27 -8.00
N ALA A 282 -8.97 7.95 -7.82
CA ALA A 282 -8.23 6.96 -8.58
C ALA A 282 -8.61 6.97 -10.08
N LEU A 283 -9.90 7.12 -10.41
CA LEU A 283 -10.36 7.24 -11.79
C LEU A 283 -9.86 8.52 -12.46
N VAL A 284 -9.87 9.66 -11.76
CA VAL A 284 -9.32 10.93 -12.26
C VAL A 284 -7.83 10.79 -12.54
N VAL A 285 -7.06 10.21 -11.61
CA VAL A 285 -5.63 9.95 -11.80
C VAL A 285 -5.42 9.01 -13.00
N ALA A 286 -6.17 7.92 -13.10
CA ALA A 286 -6.07 6.98 -14.22
C ALA A 286 -6.42 7.64 -15.57
N ALA A 287 -7.42 8.52 -15.61
CA ALA A 287 -7.83 9.24 -16.80
C ALA A 287 -6.76 10.26 -17.26
N ILE A 288 -6.18 11.01 -16.31
CA ILE A 288 -5.15 12.03 -16.58
C ILE A 288 -3.81 11.39 -16.97
N MET A 289 -3.39 10.40 -16.17
CA MET A 289 -2.07 9.76 -16.34
C MET A 289 -2.11 8.61 -17.35
N ARG A 290 -3.28 8.25 -17.84
CA ARG A 290 -3.54 7.12 -18.74
C ARG A 290 -3.04 5.79 -18.15
N PRO A 291 -2.95 4.68 -18.94
CA PRO A 291 -2.54 3.39 -18.40
C PRO A 291 -1.15 3.34 -17.77
N SER A 292 -0.30 4.33 -18.07
CA SER A 292 1.08 4.38 -17.55
C SER A 292 1.17 4.75 -16.07
N LEU A 293 0.18 5.44 -15.50
CA LEU A 293 0.24 6.00 -14.14
C LEU A 293 1.60 6.68 -13.84
N GLY A 294 2.19 7.37 -14.83
CA GLY A 294 3.51 7.96 -14.70
C GLY A 294 4.69 7.00 -14.88
N TYR A 295 4.44 5.71 -15.15
CA TYR A 295 5.48 4.75 -15.47
C TYR A 295 6.12 5.06 -16.82
N ALA A 296 7.44 5.25 -16.82
CA ALA A 296 8.24 5.38 -18.04
C ALA A 296 9.14 4.15 -18.18
N PRO A 297 8.88 3.26 -19.14
CA PRO A 297 9.75 2.11 -19.39
C PRO A 297 11.15 2.58 -19.80
N ALA A 298 12.17 1.80 -19.45
CA ALA A 298 13.53 2.09 -19.88
C ALA A 298 13.62 2.07 -21.42
N PRO A 299 14.40 2.96 -22.05
CA PRO A 299 14.61 2.95 -23.51
C PRO A 299 15.07 1.57 -23.97
N GLY A 300 14.34 0.95 -24.92
CA GLY A 300 14.59 -0.40 -25.43
C GLY A 300 13.68 -1.50 -24.89
N GLY A 301 12.75 -1.21 -23.97
CA GLY A 301 11.65 -2.10 -23.62
C GLY A 301 10.48 -1.90 -24.58
N ARG A 302 10.00 -2.96 -25.25
CA ARG A 302 8.79 -2.88 -26.08
C ARG A 302 7.60 -2.62 -25.15
N SER A 303 6.79 -1.61 -25.47
CA SER A 303 5.44 -1.50 -24.92
C SER A 303 4.64 -2.71 -25.41
N ALA A 304 4.02 -3.43 -24.49
CA ALA A 304 2.96 -4.37 -24.86
C ALA A 304 1.83 -3.53 -25.47
N SER A 305 1.67 -3.61 -26.78
CA SER A 305 0.51 -3.11 -27.54
C SER A 305 -0.61 -4.12 -27.46
#